data_aa571e9af1769fb67f373e4839d50a49
#
_entry.id   aa571e9af1769fb67f373e4839d50a49
#
_cell.length_a   1.000
_cell.length_b   1.000
_cell.length_c   1.000
_cell.angle_alpha   90.00
_cell.angle_beta   90.00
_cell.angle_gamma   90.00
#
_symmetry.space_group_name_H-M   'P 1'
#
loop_
_entity.id
_entity.type
_entity.pdbx_description
1 polymer ?
#
loop_
_entity_poly.entity_id
_entity_poly.type
_entity_poly.pdbx_seq_one_letter_code
_entity_poly.pdbx_strand_id
1 'polypeptide(L)'
;MLMCEPIKCIIVDDEPIAREGLERLVCKSPMLELVGNFESAESATEYIKDNPVDLIFLDIEMPGTNGLDFARKIPQQTLVVFTTAYSEYALDSYEVNATDYLVKPIEEQRFRKAVEKVSAYHTLLINAEKESVEADVDFFFVKSEHRYFKIRYDDILFIEGLKDYVIIQTENRRIITKMYLRTIHELLPLSVFFRINKSYVVNLEKIESFDTNDVFIGKYEIGIGNTYKEDFYKRLMT
;
A
#
# COMPACT_ATOMS: atom_id res chain seq x y z
N MET A 1 10.32 -12.27 -21.95
CA MET A 1 9.88 -10.93 -21.53
C MET A 1 8.43 -11.08 -21.18
N LEU A 2 8.13 -11.33 -19.90
CA LEU A 2 6.74 -11.46 -19.40
C LEU A 2 6.11 -10.08 -19.54
N MET A 3 5.15 -9.95 -20.46
CA MET A 3 4.32 -8.74 -20.56
C MET A 3 3.42 -8.76 -19.33
N CYS A 4 3.68 -7.87 -18.37
CA CYS A 4 2.78 -7.63 -17.26
C CYS A 4 1.50 -7.04 -17.86
N GLU A 5 0.34 -7.54 -17.45
CA GLU A 5 -0.94 -6.94 -17.87
C GLU A 5 -0.97 -5.47 -17.43
N PRO A 6 -1.51 -4.56 -18.24
CA PRO A 6 -1.61 -3.16 -17.87
C PRO A 6 -2.51 -2.98 -16.64
N ILE A 7 -2.17 -2.03 -15.81
CA ILE A 7 -2.90 -1.67 -14.58
C ILE A 7 -4.22 -1.01 -14.99
N LYS A 8 -5.35 -1.63 -14.67
CA LYS A 8 -6.68 -1.06 -14.94
C LYS A 8 -6.94 0.12 -14.04
N CYS A 9 -7.09 1.29 -14.63
CA CYS A 9 -7.30 2.52 -13.87
C CYS A 9 -8.58 3.24 -14.26
N ILE A 10 -9.14 3.97 -13.29
CA ILE A 10 -10.21 4.94 -13.52
C ILE A 10 -9.78 6.34 -13.09
N ILE A 11 -10.46 7.34 -13.64
CA ILE A 11 -10.31 8.75 -13.27
C ILE A 11 -11.62 9.21 -12.64
N VAL A 12 -11.54 9.88 -11.50
CA VAL A 12 -12.68 10.45 -10.78
C VAL A 12 -12.38 11.90 -10.44
N ASP A 13 -13.02 12.84 -11.13
CA ASP A 13 -12.77 14.28 -11.00
C ASP A 13 -14.00 15.02 -11.58
N ASP A 14 -14.55 16.01 -10.92
CA ASP A 14 -15.74 16.72 -11.38
C ASP A 14 -15.43 17.72 -12.51
N GLU A 15 -14.16 18.17 -12.64
CA GLU A 15 -13.72 19.10 -13.66
C GLU A 15 -13.43 18.41 -15.01
N PRO A 16 -14.21 18.65 -16.09
CA PRO A 16 -14.01 17.98 -17.38
C PRO A 16 -12.59 18.20 -17.97
N ILE A 17 -12.05 19.42 -17.81
CA ILE A 17 -10.71 19.77 -18.35
C ILE A 17 -9.61 18.98 -17.61
N ALA A 18 -9.74 18.81 -16.29
CA ALA A 18 -8.79 18.04 -15.51
C ALA A 18 -8.83 16.55 -15.90
N ARG A 19 -10.05 16.00 -16.08
CA ARG A 19 -10.23 14.63 -16.58
C ARG A 19 -9.58 14.41 -17.94
N GLU A 20 -9.84 15.30 -18.93
CA GLU A 20 -9.23 15.21 -20.26
C GLU A 20 -7.70 15.30 -20.21
N GLY A 21 -7.16 16.19 -19.36
CA GLY A 21 -5.72 16.32 -19.15
C GLY A 21 -5.09 15.05 -18.62
N LEU A 22 -5.71 14.44 -17.63
CA LEU A 22 -5.24 13.21 -17.00
C LEU A 22 -5.41 12.00 -17.93
N GLU A 23 -6.52 11.92 -18.66
CA GLU A 23 -6.75 10.88 -19.68
C GLU A 23 -5.65 10.87 -20.74
N ARG A 24 -5.23 12.03 -21.23
CA ARG A 24 -4.12 12.15 -22.19
C ARG A 24 -2.80 11.62 -21.61
N LEU A 25 -2.55 11.81 -20.30
CA LEU A 25 -1.36 11.31 -19.63
C LEU A 25 -1.43 9.79 -19.44
N VAL A 26 -2.60 9.27 -19.06
CA VAL A 26 -2.85 7.82 -18.91
C VAL A 26 -2.67 7.11 -20.25
N CYS A 27 -3.27 7.61 -21.33
CA CYS A 27 -3.15 7.03 -22.67
C CYS A 27 -1.72 6.99 -23.23
N LYS A 28 -0.83 7.85 -22.75
CA LYS A 28 0.59 7.83 -23.12
C LYS A 28 1.40 6.77 -22.35
N SER A 29 0.86 6.23 -21.27
CA SER A 29 1.56 5.25 -20.42
C SER A 29 1.23 3.83 -20.84
N PRO A 30 2.21 3.03 -21.31
CA PRO A 30 1.97 1.64 -21.68
C PRO A 30 1.68 0.73 -20.47
N MET A 31 1.87 1.23 -19.24
CA MET A 31 1.63 0.51 -17.99
C MET A 31 0.19 0.62 -17.52
N LEU A 32 -0.63 1.51 -18.09
CA LEU A 32 -1.98 1.80 -17.64
C LEU A 32 -3.00 1.48 -18.73
N GLU A 33 -4.17 0.99 -18.30
CA GLU A 33 -5.37 0.82 -19.12
C GLU A 33 -6.50 1.64 -18.49
N LEU A 34 -6.96 2.69 -19.17
CA LEU A 34 -8.11 3.46 -18.71
C LEU A 34 -9.41 2.69 -18.97
N VAL A 35 -10.07 2.24 -17.90
CA VAL A 35 -11.32 1.46 -17.97
C VAL A 35 -12.56 2.26 -17.58
N GLY A 36 -12.40 3.48 -17.04
CA GLY A 36 -13.53 4.35 -16.70
C GLY A 36 -13.10 5.79 -16.42
N ASN A 37 -14.05 6.73 -16.62
CA ASN A 37 -13.86 8.16 -16.40
C ASN A 37 -15.16 8.73 -15.81
N PHE A 38 -15.12 9.24 -14.58
CA PHE A 38 -16.29 9.56 -13.77
C PHE A 38 -16.22 11.00 -13.24
N GLU A 39 -17.36 11.65 -13.20
CA GLU A 39 -17.51 13.04 -12.71
C GLU A 39 -17.83 13.12 -11.22
N SER A 40 -18.04 11.97 -10.56
CA SER A 40 -18.40 11.93 -9.13
C SER A 40 -17.99 10.62 -8.45
N ALA A 41 -17.83 10.67 -7.14
CA ALA A 41 -17.59 9.50 -6.30
C ALA A 41 -18.74 8.48 -6.38
N GLU A 42 -19.98 8.95 -6.52
CA GLU A 42 -21.18 8.12 -6.60
C GLU A 42 -21.17 7.26 -7.85
N SER A 43 -20.92 7.86 -9.02
CA SER A 43 -20.85 7.14 -10.31
C SER A 43 -19.68 6.14 -10.35
N ALA A 44 -18.55 6.52 -9.77
CA ALA A 44 -17.40 5.63 -9.62
C ALA A 44 -17.71 4.44 -8.68
N THR A 45 -18.41 4.70 -7.56
CA THR A 45 -18.82 3.66 -6.60
C THR A 45 -19.70 2.61 -7.26
N GLU A 46 -20.63 3.02 -8.12
CA GLU A 46 -21.51 2.11 -8.82
C GLU A 46 -20.73 1.22 -9.80
N TYR A 47 -19.80 1.81 -10.52
CA TYR A 47 -18.95 1.08 -11.46
C TYR A 47 -18.05 0.04 -10.80
N ILE A 48 -17.38 0.40 -9.69
CA ILE A 48 -16.41 -0.45 -9.00
C ILE A 48 -17.05 -1.71 -8.40
N LYS A 49 -18.36 -1.68 -8.08
CA LYS A 49 -19.07 -2.84 -7.53
C LYS A 49 -19.01 -4.06 -8.45
N ASP A 50 -19.11 -3.83 -9.75
CA ASP A 50 -19.19 -4.89 -10.75
C ASP A 50 -17.90 -5.01 -11.58
N ASN A 51 -17.00 -4.04 -11.46
CA ASN A 51 -15.78 -3.96 -12.25
C ASN A 51 -14.58 -3.72 -11.33
N PRO A 52 -13.75 -4.73 -11.07
CA PRO A 52 -12.54 -4.56 -10.29
C PRO A 52 -11.56 -3.61 -11.00
N VAL A 53 -11.02 -2.65 -10.26
CA VAL A 53 -10.02 -1.69 -10.73
C VAL A 53 -8.79 -1.72 -9.82
N ASP A 54 -7.61 -1.58 -10.42
CA ASP A 54 -6.35 -1.65 -9.70
C ASP A 54 -5.91 -0.29 -9.17
N LEU A 55 -6.31 0.80 -9.86
CA LEU A 55 -5.89 2.17 -9.57
C LEU A 55 -7.02 3.17 -9.78
N ILE A 56 -7.11 4.13 -8.87
CA ILE A 56 -7.98 5.30 -9.02
C ILE A 56 -7.15 6.56 -8.95
N PHE A 57 -7.23 7.38 -10.01
CA PHE A 57 -6.86 8.78 -9.94
C PHE A 57 -8.07 9.57 -9.43
N LEU A 58 -7.95 10.18 -8.26
CA LEU A 58 -9.08 10.70 -7.50
C LEU A 58 -8.87 12.14 -7.12
N ASP A 59 -9.77 13.02 -7.57
CA ASP A 59 -9.77 14.39 -7.06
C ASP A 59 -10.22 14.43 -5.59
N ILE A 60 -9.59 15.30 -4.82
CA ILE A 60 -9.93 15.49 -3.41
C ILE A 60 -11.20 16.33 -3.28
N GLU A 61 -11.27 17.44 -4.01
CA GLU A 61 -12.37 18.38 -3.91
C GLU A 61 -13.42 18.16 -4.99
N MET A 62 -14.42 17.35 -4.67
CA MET A 62 -15.56 17.14 -5.54
C MET A 62 -16.86 17.52 -4.84
N PRO A 63 -17.87 18.03 -5.58
CA PRO A 63 -19.20 18.24 -5.04
C PRO A 63 -19.83 16.95 -4.51
N GLY A 64 -20.49 17.01 -3.36
CA GLY A 64 -21.12 15.85 -2.73
C GLY A 64 -20.14 15.08 -1.86
N THR A 65 -19.64 13.95 -2.31
CA THR A 65 -18.69 13.14 -1.54
C THR A 65 -17.26 13.61 -1.81
N ASN A 66 -16.58 14.08 -0.76
CA ASN A 66 -15.16 14.41 -0.83
C ASN A 66 -14.31 13.18 -1.17
N GLY A 67 -13.24 13.38 -1.97
CA GLY A 67 -12.38 12.28 -2.41
C GLY A 67 -11.71 11.51 -1.28
N LEU A 68 -11.36 12.16 -0.16
CA LEU A 68 -10.81 11.48 1.02
C LEU A 68 -11.83 10.54 1.67
N ASP A 69 -13.10 10.96 1.75
CA ASP A 69 -14.17 10.12 2.30
C ASP A 69 -14.54 8.97 1.37
N PHE A 70 -14.42 9.18 0.08
CA PHE A 70 -14.57 8.12 -0.92
C PHE A 70 -13.44 7.11 -0.83
N ALA A 71 -12.21 7.55 -0.75
CA ALA A 71 -11.03 6.69 -0.65
C ALA A 71 -11.07 5.75 0.57
N ARG A 72 -11.69 6.16 1.69
CA ARG A 72 -11.90 5.30 2.87
C ARG A 72 -12.85 4.12 2.62
N LYS A 73 -13.68 4.21 1.57
CA LYS A 73 -14.69 3.19 1.21
C LYS A 73 -14.24 2.29 0.06
N ILE A 74 -13.14 2.64 -0.61
CA ILE A 74 -12.57 1.87 -1.71
C ILE A 74 -11.97 0.55 -1.17
N PRO A 75 -12.09 -0.57 -1.91
CA PRO A 75 -11.45 -1.83 -1.56
C PRO A 75 -9.94 -1.64 -1.31
N GLN A 76 -9.40 -2.33 -0.31
CA GLN A 76 -8.00 -2.16 0.12
C GLN A 76 -6.98 -2.54 -0.96
N GLN A 77 -7.36 -3.40 -1.90
CA GLN A 77 -6.51 -3.82 -3.02
C GLN A 77 -6.38 -2.73 -4.10
N THR A 78 -7.30 -1.77 -4.14
CA THR A 78 -7.29 -0.70 -5.14
C THR A 78 -6.37 0.44 -4.69
N LEU A 79 -5.36 0.73 -5.49
CA LEU A 79 -4.43 1.83 -5.25
C LEU A 79 -5.09 3.17 -5.54
N VAL A 80 -4.74 4.21 -4.77
CA VAL A 80 -5.26 5.56 -4.94
C VAL A 80 -4.13 6.54 -5.16
N VAL A 81 -4.23 7.33 -6.23
CA VAL A 81 -3.40 8.50 -6.48
C VAL A 81 -4.31 9.72 -6.45
N PHE A 82 -4.15 10.58 -5.46
CA PHE A 82 -4.94 11.80 -5.39
C PHE A 82 -4.49 12.85 -6.41
N THR A 83 -5.47 13.58 -6.95
CA THR A 83 -5.24 14.81 -7.70
C THR A 83 -5.84 15.99 -6.93
N THR A 84 -5.21 17.16 -6.94
CA THR A 84 -5.69 18.32 -6.19
C THR A 84 -5.13 19.62 -6.72
N ALA A 85 -5.89 20.71 -6.60
CA ALA A 85 -5.41 22.06 -6.88
C ALA A 85 -4.53 22.62 -5.74
N TYR A 86 -4.57 22.02 -4.56
CA TYR A 86 -3.93 22.54 -3.35
C TYR A 86 -2.80 21.66 -2.85
N SER A 87 -1.62 22.22 -2.70
CA SER A 87 -0.44 21.53 -2.15
C SER A 87 -0.57 21.21 -0.64
N GLU A 88 -1.49 21.85 0.06
CA GLU A 88 -1.69 21.71 1.51
C GLU A 88 -2.35 20.38 1.90
N TYR A 89 -3.20 19.82 1.05
CA TYR A 89 -3.84 18.52 1.27
C TYR A 89 -2.87 17.33 1.26
N ALA A 90 -1.65 17.53 0.78
CA ALA A 90 -0.60 16.54 0.94
C ALA A 90 -0.29 16.20 2.41
N LEU A 91 -0.71 17.02 3.37
CA LEU A 91 -0.54 16.80 4.82
C LEU A 91 -1.73 16.07 5.46
N ASP A 92 -2.97 16.35 5.05
CA ASP A 92 -4.19 15.74 5.63
C ASP A 92 -4.46 14.32 5.10
N SER A 93 -3.84 13.96 4.01
CA SER A 93 -3.92 12.65 3.36
C SER A 93 -3.21 11.52 4.09
N TYR A 94 -2.51 11.81 5.18
CA TYR A 94 -1.87 10.79 6.02
C TYR A 94 -2.86 9.79 6.65
N GLU A 95 -4.15 10.14 6.71
CA GLU A 95 -5.20 9.25 7.22
C GLU A 95 -5.76 8.29 6.17
N VAL A 96 -5.51 8.54 4.88
CA VAL A 96 -5.98 7.71 3.77
C VAL A 96 -4.74 7.17 3.04
N ASN A 97 -4.60 5.86 2.93
CA ASN A 97 -3.45 5.15 2.33
C ASN A 97 -3.28 5.47 0.83
N ALA A 98 -3.01 6.74 0.48
CA ALA A 98 -2.74 7.13 -0.89
C ALA A 98 -1.36 6.63 -1.34
N THR A 99 -1.31 6.07 -2.54
CA THR A 99 -0.05 5.67 -3.14
C THR A 99 0.79 6.89 -3.50
N ASP A 100 0.16 7.95 -4.01
CA ASP A 100 0.83 9.21 -4.34
C ASP A 100 -0.14 10.39 -4.48
N TYR A 101 0.42 11.58 -4.77
CA TYR A 101 -0.27 12.86 -4.96
C TYR A 101 0.19 13.56 -6.23
N LEU A 102 -0.76 14.13 -6.96
CA LEU A 102 -0.52 14.94 -8.15
C LEU A 102 -1.18 16.31 -7.97
N VAL A 103 -0.39 17.36 -7.94
CA VAL A 103 -0.90 18.74 -7.88
C VAL A 103 -1.24 19.22 -9.29
N LYS A 104 -2.42 19.76 -9.47
CA LYS A 104 -2.88 20.39 -10.72
C LYS A 104 -2.18 21.75 -10.91
N PRO A 105 -1.68 22.10 -12.12
CA PRO A 105 -1.68 21.28 -13.34
C PRO A 105 -0.66 20.14 -13.28
N ILE A 106 -1.09 18.94 -13.69
CA ILE A 106 -0.28 17.73 -13.57
C ILE A 106 0.82 17.71 -14.63
N GLU A 107 2.06 17.86 -14.20
CA GLU A 107 3.23 17.75 -15.07
C GLU A 107 3.50 16.29 -15.48
N GLU A 108 3.83 16.06 -16.75
CA GLU A 108 4.07 14.71 -17.29
C GLU A 108 5.17 13.97 -16.52
N GLN A 109 6.24 14.67 -16.11
CA GLN A 109 7.32 14.05 -15.35
C GLN A 109 6.86 13.61 -13.96
N ARG A 110 6.01 14.40 -13.29
CA ARG A 110 5.45 14.07 -11.97
C ARG A 110 4.47 12.91 -12.06
N PHE A 111 3.62 12.90 -13.11
CA PHE A 111 2.72 11.78 -13.41
C PHE A 111 3.50 10.47 -13.61
N ARG A 112 4.56 10.48 -14.42
CA ARG A 112 5.39 9.29 -14.66
C ARG A 112 5.97 8.72 -13.38
N LYS A 113 6.46 9.56 -12.46
CA LYS A 113 6.96 9.11 -11.15
C LYS A 113 5.87 8.47 -10.30
N ALA A 114 4.65 9.00 -10.34
CA ALA A 114 3.52 8.41 -9.63
C ALA A 114 3.16 7.03 -10.20
N VAL A 115 3.13 6.90 -11.54
CA VAL A 115 2.87 5.62 -12.22
C VAL A 115 3.95 4.58 -11.93
N GLU A 116 5.24 4.97 -11.92
CA GLU A 116 6.33 4.07 -11.53
C GLU A 116 6.15 3.53 -10.10
N LYS A 117 5.70 4.41 -9.18
CA LYS A 117 5.41 4.03 -7.80
C LYS A 117 4.20 3.10 -7.72
N VAL A 118 3.11 3.42 -8.43
CA VAL A 118 1.92 2.56 -8.54
C VAL A 118 2.29 1.19 -9.08
N SER A 119 3.07 1.13 -10.17
CA SER A 119 3.49 -0.14 -10.77
C SER A 119 4.29 -1.02 -9.80
N ALA A 120 5.16 -0.41 -9.00
CA ALA A 120 5.91 -1.14 -7.99
C ALA A 120 4.97 -1.73 -6.91
N TYR A 121 3.99 -0.96 -6.42
CA TYR A 121 3.01 -1.45 -5.44
C TYR A 121 2.07 -2.51 -6.04
N HIS A 122 1.57 -2.29 -7.24
CA HIS A 122 0.69 -3.23 -7.93
C HIS A 122 1.36 -4.59 -8.16
N THR A 123 2.63 -4.58 -8.58
CA THR A 123 3.43 -5.80 -8.71
C THR A 123 3.54 -6.56 -7.38
N LEU A 124 3.70 -5.85 -6.28
CA LEU A 124 3.73 -6.45 -4.94
C LEU A 124 2.37 -7.07 -4.55
N LEU A 125 1.26 -6.37 -4.83
CA LEU A 125 -0.08 -6.87 -4.55
C LEU A 125 -0.43 -8.10 -5.38
N ILE A 126 -0.16 -8.10 -6.69
CA ILE A 126 -0.40 -9.27 -7.56
C ILE A 126 0.43 -10.47 -7.13
N ASN A 127 1.69 -10.26 -6.73
CA ASN A 127 2.51 -11.36 -6.26
C ASN A 127 1.92 -11.95 -4.96
N ALA A 128 1.46 -11.12 -4.03
CA ALA A 128 0.78 -11.57 -2.82
C ALA A 128 -0.51 -12.36 -3.10
N GLU A 129 -1.30 -11.96 -4.13
CA GLU A 129 -2.52 -12.69 -4.54
C GLU A 129 -2.20 -14.01 -5.28
N LYS A 130 -1.21 -14.01 -6.17
CA LYS A 130 -0.79 -15.23 -6.88
C LYS A 130 -0.16 -16.27 -5.96
N GLU A 131 0.49 -15.84 -4.89
CA GLU A 131 1.10 -16.71 -3.88
C GLU A 131 0.08 -17.42 -2.99
N SER A 132 -1.16 -16.93 -2.92
CA SER A 132 -2.25 -17.67 -2.26
C SER A 132 -2.74 -18.90 -3.04
N VAL A 133 -2.30 -19.10 -4.29
CA VAL A 133 -2.79 -20.17 -5.18
C VAL A 133 -1.71 -21.13 -5.66
N GLU A 134 -0.43 -20.73 -5.84
CA GLU A 134 0.66 -21.65 -6.23
C GLU A 134 2.04 -21.15 -5.81
N ALA A 135 2.74 -21.98 -4.99
CA ALA A 135 4.18 -22.02 -4.72
C ALA A 135 4.82 -20.92 -3.85
N ASP A 136 5.34 -21.36 -2.70
CA ASP A 136 6.49 -20.88 -1.88
C ASP A 136 7.34 -19.73 -2.47
N VAL A 137 6.82 -18.51 -2.53
CA VAL A 137 7.69 -17.36 -2.73
C VAL A 137 8.08 -16.80 -1.36
N ASP A 138 9.24 -17.23 -0.92
CA ASP A 138 9.82 -16.91 0.40
C ASP A 138 10.39 -15.50 0.52
N PHE A 139 10.10 -14.56 -0.38
CA PHE A 139 10.75 -13.25 -0.40
C PHE A 139 9.91 -12.15 -1.04
N PHE A 140 10.27 -10.90 -0.77
CA PHE A 140 9.77 -9.72 -1.45
C PHE A 140 10.89 -8.70 -1.69
N PHE A 141 10.62 -7.67 -2.52
CA PHE A 141 11.57 -6.61 -2.78
C PHE A 141 11.13 -5.31 -2.11
N VAL A 142 12.06 -4.63 -1.44
CA VAL A 142 11.86 -3.28 -0.94
C VAL A 142 12.88 -2.32 -1.52
N LYS A 143 12.44 -1.10 -1.80
CA LYS A 143 13.32 -0.02 -2.26
C LYS A 143 13.88 0.73 -1.06
N SER A 144 15.20 0.74 -0.90
CA SER A 144 15.93 1.53 0.08
C SER A 144 17.12 2.19 -0.60
N GLU A 145 17.40 3.47 -0.33
CA GLU A 145 18.56 4.21 -0.87
C GLU A 145 18.79 4.04 -2.38
N HIS A 146 17.72 4.16 -3.19
CA HIS A 146 17.75 3.97 -4.66
C HIS A 146 18.06 2.56 -5.16
N ARG A 147 18.12 1.54 -4.28
CA ARG A 147 18.36 0.14 -4.62
C ARG A 147 17.17 -0.72 -4.19
N TYR A 148 16.96 -1.83 -4.89
CA TYR A 148 16.00 -2.85 -4.49
C TYR A 148 16.71 -3.95 -3.72
N PHE A 149 16.20 -4.24 -2.51
CA PHE A 149 16.70 -5.33 -1.67
C PHE A 149 15.71 -6.48 -1.73
N LYS A 150 16.19 -7.66 -2.11
CA LYS A 150 15.46 -8.92 -1.94
C LYS A 150 15.55 -9.33 -0.48
N ILE A 151 14.41 -9.56 0.16
CA ILE A 151 14.31 -9.94 1.56
C ILE A 151 13.48 -11.21 1.64
N ARG A 152 14.04 -12.27 2.20
CA ARG A 152 13.30 -13.50 2.49
C ARG A 152 12.46 -13.31 3.74
N TYR A 153 11.28 -13.89 3.76
CA TYR A 153 10.43 -13.84 4.96
C TYR A 153 11.12 -14.45 6.18
N ASP A 154 11.83 -15.56 5.99
CA ASP A 154 12.60 -16.23 7.03
C ASP A 154 13.73 -15.40 7.63
N ASP A 155 14.25 -14.43 6.90
CA ASP A 155 15.31 -13.55 7.40
C ASP A 155 14.76 -12.46 8.33
N ILE A 156 13.44 -12.16 8.27
CA ILE A 156 12.85 -11.06 9.02
C ILE A 156 12.56 -11.49 10.45
N LEU A 157 13.09 -10.72 11.40
CA LEU A 157 12.79 -10.85 12.82
C LEU A 157 11.51 -10.09 13.18
N PHE A 158 11.46 -8.83 12.82
CA PHE A 158 10.32 -7.94 13.00
C PHE A 158 10.41 -6.72 12.10
N ILE A 159 9.33 -5.96 12.03
CA ILE A 159 9.24 -4.69 11.32
C ILE A 159 8.76 -3.63 12.30
N GLU A 160 9.50 -2.51 12.35
CA GLU A 160 9.21 -1.35 13.18
C GLU A 160 8.70 -0.19 12.32
N GLY A 161 7.56 0.40 12.66
CA GLY A 161 7.00 1.58 12.01
C GLY A 161 7.53 2.87 12.64
N LEU A 162 8.08 3.75 11.81
CA LEU A 162 8.56 5.08 12.18
C LEU A 162 7.91 6.13 11.27
N LYS A 163 6.73 6.63 11.63
CA LYS A 163 5.97 7.59 10.80
C LYS A 163 5.86 7.12 9.35
N ASP A 164 6.61 7.75 8.43
CA ASP A 164 6.60 7.52 6.98
C ASP A 164 7.53 6.41 6.52
N TYR A 165 8.25 5.79 7.44
CA TYR A 165 9.23 4.75 7.17
C TYR A 165 8.93 3.50 7.98
N VAL A 166 9.35 2.38 7.46
CA VAL A 166 9.48 1.16 8.23
C VAL A 166 10.93 0.70 8.24
N ILE A 167 11.28 0.05 9.33
CA ILE A 167 12.55 -0.61 9.51
C ILE A 167 12.29 -2.09 9.50
N ILE A 168 12.84 -2.78 8.52
CA ILE A 168 12.83 -4.23 8.46
C ILE A 168 14.09 -4.73 9.14
N GLN A 169 13.94 -5.33 10.30
CA GLN A 169 15.03 -5.93 11.05
C GLN A 169 15.18 -7.39 10.65
N THR A 170 16.34 -7.71 10.09
CA THR A 170 16.75 -9.09 9.83
C THR A 170 17.87 -9.48 10.81
N GLU A 171 18.26 -10.74 10.81
CA GLU A 171 19.39 -11.22 11.64
C GLU A 171 20.69 -10.43 11.38
N ASN A 172 20.95 -10.11 10.10
CA ASN A 172 22.23 -9.58 9.66
C ASN A 172 22.22 -8.11 9.29
N ARG A 173 21.05 -7.50 9.09
CA ARG A 173 20.96 -6.13 8.59
C ARG A 173 19.64 -5.44 8.98
N ARG A 174 19.67 -4.13 8.93
CA ARG A 174 18.53 -3.24 9.12
C ARG A 174 18.28 -2.50 7.82
N ILE A 175 17.07 -2.64 7.26
CA ILE A 175 16.70 -2.01 6.00
C ILE A 175 15.60 -1.00 6.27
N ILE A 176 15.82 0.26 5.86
CA ILE A 176 14.87 1.35 6.06
C ILE A 176 14.22 1.62 4.71
N THR A 177 12.89 1.56 4.65
CA THR A 177 12.14 1.88 3.42
C THR A 177 11.02 2.85 3.71
N LYS A 178 10.72 3.74 2.76
CA LYS A 178 9.60 4.69 2.85
C LYS A 178 8.30 3.95 2.54
N MET A 179 7.66 3.47 3.57
CA MET A 179 6.41 2.71 3.52
C MET A 179 5.74 2.77 4.89
N TYR A 180 4.41 2.68 4.94
CA TYR A 180 3.71 2.58 6.21
C TYR A 180 3.70 1.15 6.74
N LEU A 181 3.71 1.02 8.08
CA LEU A 181 3.68 -0.30 8.74
C LEU A 181 2.46 -1.12 8.33
N ARG A 182 1.32 -0.49 8.12
CA ARG A 182 0.11 -1.15 7.65
C ARG A 182 0.31 -1.75 6.26
N THR A 183 0.83 -0.96 5.33
CA THR A 183 1.04 -1.39 3.94
C THR A 183 2.00 -2.59 3.85
N ILE A 184 3.13 -2.55 4.59
CA ILE A 184 4.03 -3.69 4.58
C ILE A 184 3.43 -4.92 5.26
N HIS A 185 2.63 -4.74 6.33
CA HIS A 185 1.95 -5.86 6.99
C HIS A 185 0.94 -6.57 6.07
N GLU A 186 0.26 -5.82 5.21
CA GLU A 186 -0.67 -6.36 4.20
C GLU A 186 0.05 -7.15 3.09
N LEU A 187 1.34 -6.89 2.87
CA LEU A 187 2.19 -7.61 1.90
C LEU A 187 2.84 -8.88 2.48
N LEU A 188 2.76 -9.09 3.78
CA LEU A 188 3.41 -10.21 4.46
C LEU A 188 2.43 -11.37 4.67
N PRO A 189 2.89 -12.63 4.64
CA PRO A 189 2.08 -13.77 4.98
C PRO A 189 1.51 -13.65 6.39
N LEU A 190 0.20 -13.46 6.51
CA LEU A 190 -0.46 -13.31 7.81
C LEU A 190 -0.36 -14.59 8.68
N SER A 191 -0.02 -15.73 8.08
CA SER A 191 0.29 -16.96 8.80
C SER A 191 1.57 -16.87 9.63
N VAL A 192 2.55 -16.09 9.16
CA VAL A 192 3.88 -15.96 9.76
C VAL A 192 4.04 -14.63 10.51
N PHE A 193 3.43 -13.57 10.02
CA PHE A 193 3.61 -12.22 10.57
C PHE A 193 2.38 -11.75 11.34
N PHE A 194 2.61 -11.20 12.53
CA PHE A 194 1.56 -10.69 13.40
C PHE A 194 1.86 -9.26 13.85
N ARG A 195 0.86 -8.38 13.75
CA ARG A 195 0.97 -7.03 14.27
C ARG A 195 0.72 -7.03 15.77
N ILE A 196 1.78 -6.84 16.54
CA ILE A 196 1.75 -7.01 18.00
C ILE A 196 1.43 -5.72 18.77
N ASN A 197 1.62 -4.55 18.13
CA ASN A 197 1.24 -3.25 18.66
C ASN A 197 1.14 -2.20 17.55
N LYS A 198 0.96 -0.90 17.92
CA LYS A 198 0.83 0.19 16.94
C LYS A 198 2.07 0.36 16.05
N SER A 199 3.24 -0.03 16.53
CA SER A 199 4.53 0.26 15.89
C SER A 199 5.28 -1.00 15.42
N TYR A 200 4.83 -2.21 15.77
CA TYR A 200 5.58 -3.42 15.48
C TYR A 200 4.73 -4.52 14.84
N VAL A 201 5.32 -5.18 13.84
CA VAL A 201 4.89 -6.46 13.26
C VAL A 201 6.02 -7.45 13.51
N VAL A 202 5.73 -8.57 14.13
CA VAL A 202 6.72 -9.62 14.49
C VAL A 202 6.56 -10.86 13.62
N ASN A 203 7.66 -11.56 13.37
CA ASN A 203 7.64 -12.88 12.79
C ASN A 203 7.41 -13.89 13.92
N LEU A 204 6.27 -14.59 13.89
CA LEU A 204 5.87 -15.55 14.92
C LEU A 204 6.86 -16.72 15.05
N GLU A 205 7.49 -17.14 13.95
CA GLU A 205 8.45 -18.24 13.91
C GLU A 205 9.81 -17.86 14.53
N LYS A 206 10.07 -16.54 14.72
CA LYS A 206 11.29 -16.03 15.33
C LYS A 206 11.14 -15.70 16.81
N ILE A 207 9.96 -15.90 17.38
CA ILE A 207 9.72 -15.69 18.81
C ILE A 207 10.39 -16.81 19.59
N GLU A 208 11.36 -16.48 20.43
CA GLU A 208 12.06 -17.44 21.31
C GLU A 208 11.28 -17.67 22.61
N SER A 209 10.68 -16.61 23.13
CA SER A 209 9.84 -16.65 24.33
C SER A 209 8.93 -15.43 24.41
N PHE A 210 7.92 -15.51 25.25
CA PHE A 210 7.05 -14.37 25.55
C PHE A 210 6.53 -14.48 26.98
N ASP A 211 6.17 -13.33 27.54
CA ASP A 211 5.46 -13.24 28.80
C ASP A 211 4.13 -12.48 28.64
N THR A 212 3.54 -12.00 29.74
CA THR A 212 2.25 -11.30 29.73
C THR A 212 2.29 -9.96 28.95
N ASN A 213 3.45 -9.34 28.82
CA ASN A 213 3.59 -7.99 28.28
C ASN A 213 4.47 -7.91 27.03
N ASP A 214 5.43 -8.83 26.89
CA ASP A 214 6.50 -8.70 25.91
C ASP A 214 6.75 -10.02 25.18
N VAL A 215 7.27 -9.91 23.95
CA VAL A 215 7.86 -11.02 23.18
C VAL A 215 9.36 -10.80 23.05
N PHE A 216 10.11 -11.90 23.07
CA PHE A 216 11.57 -11.91 22.96
C PHE A 216 11.99 -12.57 21.66
N ILE A 217 12.76 -11.84 20.86
CA ILE A 217 13.30 -12.29 19.57
C ILE A 217 14.80 -11.97 19.57
N GLY A 218 15.64 -12.99 19.83
CA GLY A 218 17.06 -12.80 20.06
C GLY A 218 17.33 -11.82 21.20
N LYS A 219 17.98 -10.71 20.91
CA LYS A 219 18.27 -9.62 21.87
C LYS A 219 17.17 -8.56 21.98
N TYR A 220 16.09 -8.70 21.24
CA TYR A 220 15.05 -7.69 21.16
C TYR A 220 13.86 -8.08 22.06
N GLU A 221 13.38 -7.09 22.81
CA GLU A 221 12.20 -7.15 23.66
C GLU A 221 11.15 -6.21 23.06
N ILE A 222 9.97 -6.73 22.71
CA ILE A 222 8.92 -5.98 22.00
C ILE A 222 7.61 -6.11 22.76
N GLY A 223 7.08 -4.96 23.21
CA GLY A 223 5.86 -4.91 24.00
C GLY A 223 4.60 -5.34 23.24
N ILE A 224 3.76 -6.13 23.86
CA ILE A 224 2.46 -6.55 23.35
C ILE A 224 1.43 -5.48 23.70
N GLY A 225 0.84 -4.84 22.68
CA GLY A 225 -0.22 -3.84 22.88
C GLY A 225 -1.49 -4.47 23.45
N ASN A 226 -2.13 -3.82 24.41
CA ASN A 226 -3.31 -4.36 25.10
C ASN A 226 -4.44 -4.80 24.15
N THR A 227 -4.66 -4.08 23.06
CA THR A 227 -5.67 -4.41 22.04
C THR A 227 -5.29 -5.59 21.15
N TYR A 228 -4.05 -6.05 21.19
CA TYR A 228 -3.51 -7.13 20.37
C TYR A 228 -3.30 -8.43 21.14
N LYS A 229 -3.35 -8.37 22.50
CA LYS A 229 -3.03 -9.53 23.36
C LYS A 229 -3.92 -10.73 23.10
N GLU A 230 -5.22 -10.54 23.05
CA GLU A 230 -6.18 -11.65 22.90
C GLU A 230 -5.96 -12.40 21.57
N ASP A 231 -5.80 -11.65 20.48
CA ASP A 231 -5.56 -12.23 19.15
C ASP A 231 -4.19 -12.87 19.04
N PHE A 232 -3.17 -12.28 19.68
CA PHE A 232 -1.82 -12.85 19.77
C PHE A 232 -1.82 -14.23 20.46
N TYR A 233 -2.45 -14.34 21.63
CA TYR A 233 -2.53 -15.61 22.34
C TYR A 233 -3.33 -16.67 21.58
N LYS A 234 -4.46 -16.28 20.97
CA LYS A 234 -5.21 -17.20 20.10
C LYS A 234 -4.33 -17.75 18.98
N ARG A 235 -3.48 -16.91 18.41
CA ARG A 235 -2.63 -17.29 17.27
C ARG A 235 -1.50 -18.25 17.62
N LEU A 236 -0.94 -18.13 18.83
CA LEU A 236 0.18 -18.99 19.28
C LEU A 236 -0.27 -20.29 19.92
N MET A 237 -1.50 -20.38 20.42
CA MET A 237 -2.01 -21.53 21.14
C MET A 237 -2.89 -22.47 20.29
N THR A 238 -3.04 -22.15 18.99
CA THR A 238 -3.73 -22.99 18.01
C THR A 238 -2.74 -23.73 17.17
#